data_2b1b77e17f044589af2e620bd1c130b1
#
_entry.id   2b1b77e17f044589af2e620bd1c130b1
#
_cell.length_a   1.000
_cell.length_b   1.000
_cell.length_c   1.000
_cell.angle_alpha   90.00
_cell.angle_beta   90.00
_cell.angle_gamma   90.00
#
_symmetry.space_group_name_H-M   'P 1'
#
loop_
_entity.id
_entity.type
_entity.pdbx_description
1 polymer ?
#
loop_
_entity_poly.entity_id
_entity_poly.type
_entity_poly.pdbx_seq_one_letter_code
_entity_poly.pdbx_strand_id
1 'polypeptide(L)'
;MIIKVNSLTEPFIDTEPKFSWSYPNDEFSSQKEYSISIASDADFKNIVFAKKDSTDERANIKTGKTFLPCKKYFVKVVSVTEDGKIYEGKTSFSTGMPKNNWEARFITGGKARKKDDVLAAVYLRRDFSAGKNLRRAVMYIAGLGFFEAHINGKKVGDDFMSEPYTAYDKNILYRAFDVTDMISEGENAVGVILGNGFYNCFTIEIGRAHV
;
A
#
# COMPACT_ATOMS: atom_id res chain seq x y z
N MET A 1 -1.38 3.28 -22.98
CA MET A 1 -1.05 1.97 -22.38
C MET A 1 -1.27 2.06 -20.88
N ILE A 2 -1.91 1.06 -20.27
CA ILE A 2 -2.16 0.97 -18.83
C ILE A 2 -1.16 -0.04 -18.24
N ILE A 3 -0.43 0.36 -17.21
CA ILE A 3 0.52 -0.51 -16.51
C ILE A 3 -0.04 -0.84 -15.13
N LYS A 4 0.03 -2.11 -14.74
CA LYS A 4 -0.33 -2.62 -13.42
C LYS A 4 0.91 -3.20 -12.72
N VAL A 5 0.99 -3.01 -11.41
CA VAL A 5 2.01 -3.62 -10.56
C VAL A 5 1.30 -4.55 -9.59
N ASN A 6 1.62 -5.85 -9.62
CA ASN A 6 0.90 -6.90 -8.89
C ASN A 6 -0.63 -6.82 -9.11
N SER A 7 -1.04 -6.54 -10.37
CA SER A 7 -2.44 -6.35 -10.81
C SER A 7 -3.15 -5.10 -10.26
N LEU A 8 -2.45 -4.23 -9.54
CA LEU A 8 -2.98 -3.01 -8.91
C LEU A 8 -2.42 -1.75 -9.59
N THR A 9 -3.08 -0.62 -9.35
CA THR A 9 -2.63 0.70 -9.77
C THR A 9 -1.93 1.38 -8.60
N GLU A 10 -0.67 1.79 -8.80
CA GLU A 10 0.16 2.50 -7.83
C GLU A 10 0.16 1.89 -6.41
N PRO A 11 0.34 0.56 -6.25
CA PRO A 11 0.19 -0.10 -4.97
C PRO A 11 1.34 0.18 -3.99
N PHE A 12 1.06 -0.07 -2.70
CA PHE A 12 2.09 -0.49 -1.74
C PHE A 12 2.27 -1.99 -1.82
N ILE A 13 3.51 -2.47 -1.90
CA ILE A 13 3.83 -3.89 -2.06
C ILE A 13 4.90 -4.36 -1.07
N ASP A 14 4.72 -5.55 -0.54
CA ASP A 14 5.68 -6.23 0.35
C ASP A 14 6.43 -7.36 -0.36
N THR A 15 6.08 -7.64 -1.60
CA THR A 15 6.62 -8.73 -2.41
C THR A 15 7.36 -8.20 -3.63
N GLU A 16 8.01 -9.08 -4.37
CA GLU A 16 8.62 -8.73 -5.65
C GLU A 16 7.57 -8.13 -6.61
N PRO A 17 7.83 -6.94 -7.19
CA PRO A 17 6.92 -6.35 -8.16
C PRO A 17 6.84 -7.19 -9.44
N LYS A 18 5.62 -7.43 -9.89
CA LYS A 18 5.33 -8.05 -11.18
C LYS A 18 4.59 -7.03 -12.04
N PHE A 19 5.13 -6.74 -13.20
CA PHE A 19 4.60 -5.74 -14.11
C PHE A 19 3.77 -6.39 -15.20
N SER A 20 2.61 -5.79 -15.48
CA SER A 20 1.76 -6.17 -16.59
C SER A 20 1.22 -4.93 -17.27
N TRP A 21 0.99 -4.98 -18.59
CA TRP A 21 0.42 -3.85 -19.31
C TRP A 21 -0.54 -4.27 -20.40
N SER A 22 -1.47 -3.38 -20.71
CA SER A 22 -2.44 -3.52 -21.81
C SER A 22 -2.41 -2.30 -22.71
N TYR A 23 -2.71 -2.51 -23.97
CA TYR A 23 -2.89 -1.44 -24.92
C TYR A 23 -4.28 -0.78 -24.77
N PRO A 24 -4.46 0.47 -25.18
CA PRO A 24 -5.78 1.10 -25.19
C PRO A 24 -6.69 0.44 -26.22
N ASN A 25 -8.00 0.48 -25.98
CA ASN A 25 -9.07 0.15 -26.94
C ASN A 25 -9.03 -1.28 -27.51
N ASP A 26 -8.58 -2.27 -26.71
CA ASP A 26 -8.54 -3.68 -27.14
C ASP A 26 -7.86 -3.90 -28.52
N GLU A 27 -6.91 -3.03 -28.87
CA GLU A 27 -6.11 -3.22 -30.07
C GLU A 27 -5.28 -4.51 -29.93
N PHE A 28 -5.66 -5.53 -30.71
CA PHE A 28 -4.98 -6.81 -30.79
C PHE A 28 -3.75 -6.69 -31.70
N SER A 29 -2.68 -6.11 -31.19
CA SER A 29 -1.37 -6.16 -31.82
C SER A 29 -0.42 -6.98 -30.97
N SER A 30 0.27 -7.94 -31.59
CA SER A 30 1.32 -8.69 -30.91
C SER A 30 2.49 -7.75 -30.59
N GLN A 31 3.02 -7.86 -29.38
CA GLN A 31 4.22 -7.13 -29.00
C GLN A 31 5.44 -7.80 -29.66
N LYS A 32 6.29 -7.00 -30.24
CA LYS A 32 7.58 -7.42 -30.80
C LYS A 32 8.68 -7.30 -29.74
N GLU A 33 8.70 -6.18 -29.04
CA GLU A 33 9.69 -5.91 -28.01
C GLU A 33 9.16 -4.90 -26.98
N TYR A 34 9.78 -4.87 -25.82
CA TYR A 34 9.53 -3.83 -24.82
C TYR A 34 10.82 -3.38 -24.15
N SER A 35 10.77 -2.20 -23.56
CA SER A 35 11.72 -1.75 -22.56
C SER A 35 10.98 -1.31 -21.30
N ILE A 36 11.50 -1.71 -20.13
CA ILE A 36 11.02 -1.26 -18.82
C ILE A 36 12.15 -0.55 -18.11
N SER A 37 11.86 0.62 -17.55
CA SER A 37 12.77 1.40 -16.72
C SER A 37 12.11 1.72 -15.40
N ILE A 38 12.84 1.53 -14.31
CA ILE A 38 12.39 1.86 -12.94
C ILE A 38 13.38 2.85 -12.35
N ALA A 39 12.86 3.96 -11.83
CA ALA A 39 13.64 5.04 -11.25
C ALA A 39 13.21 5.35 -9.81
N SER A 40 14.10 5.95 -9.04
CA SER A 40 13.78 6.49 -7.71
C SER A 40 13.20 7.91 -7.74
N ASP A 41 13.09 8.51 -8.92
CA ASP A 41 12.52 9.84 -9.14
C ASP A 41 11.59 9.85 -10.37
N ALA A 42 10.64 10.78 -10.38
CA ALA A 42 9.62 10.89 -11.41
C ALA A 42 10.16 11.30 -12.79
N ASP A 43 11.30 11.97 -12.82
CA ASP A 43 11.97 12.46 -14.04
C ASP A 43 12.84 11.38 -14.70
N PHE A 44 12.95 10.19 -14.08
CA PHE A 44 13.80 9.08 -14.55
C PHE A 44 15.29 9.47 -14.69
N LYS A 45 15.79 10.35 -13.83
CA LYS A 45 17.22 10.70 -13.76
C LYS A 45 18.04 9.64 -13.05
N ASN A 46 17.46 8.99 -12.03
CA ASN A 46 18.11 7.99 -11.21
C ASN A 46 17.50 6.61 -11.47
N ILE A 47 17.89 5.99 -12.58
CA ILE A 47 17.43 4.65 -12.98
C ILE A 47 18.04 3.61 -12.02
N VAL A 48 17.18 2.83 -11.39
CA VAL A 48 17.57 1.72 -10.49
C VAL A 48 17.47 0.36 -11.16
N PHE A 49 16.69 0.24 -12.23
CA PHE A 49 16.58 -0.95 -13.04
C PHE A 49 16.16 -0.59 -14.46
N ALA A 50 16.74 -1.28 -15.43
CA ALA A 50 16.31 -1.21 -16.82
C ALA A 50 16.47 -2.58 -17.49
N LYS A 51 15.52 -2.95 -18.32
CA LYS A 51 15.53 -4.16 -19.15
C LYS A 51 14.92 -3.86 -20.51
N LYS A 52 15.47 -4.45 -21.55
CA LYS A 52 14.85 -4.56 -22.87
C LYS A 52 14.74 -6.02 -23.23
N ASP A 53 13.63 -6.43 -23.83
CA ASP A 53 13.40 -7.82 -24.23
C ASP A 53 12.58 -7.86 -25.51
N SER A 54 12.84 -8.87 -26.35
CA SER A 54 12.14 -9.12 -27.61
C SER A 54 11.22 -10.33 -27.40
N THR A 55 10.02 -10.06 -26.89
CA THR A 55 9.00 -11.07 -26.55
C THR A 55 7.62 -10.45 -26.62
N ASP A 56 6.61 -11.27 -26.85
CA ASP A 56 5.20 -10.87 -26.78
C ASP A 56 4.62 -10.92 -25.35
N GLU A 57 5.39 -11.39 -24.36
CA GLU A 57 4.96 -11.40 -22.97
C GLU A 57 4.74 -9.98 -22.44
N ARG A 58 3.56 -9.75 -21.87
CA ARG A 58 3.12 -8.48 -21.29
C ARG A 58 2.57 -8.61 -19.87
N ALA A 59 2.69 -9.79 -19.28
CA ALA A 59 2.12 -10.08 -17.98
C ALA A 59 3.13 -10.73 -17.05
N ASN A 60 3.06 -10.35 -15.77
CA ASN A 60 3.89 -10.92 -14.71
C ASN A 60 5.41 -10.77 -14.92
N ILE A 61 5.83 -9.73 -15.64
CA ILE A 61 7.25 -9.46 -15.89
C ILE A 61 7.93 -9.13 -14.56
N LYS A 62 8.92 -9.94 -14.20
CA LYS A 62 9.71 -9.79 -12.98
C LYS A 62 11.02 -9.07 -13.25
N THR A 63 11.53 -8.39 -12.26
CA THR A 63 12.83 -7.72 -12.33
C THR A 63 13.97 -8.58 -11.78
N GLY A 64 13.68 -9.52 -10.89
CA GLY A 64 14.68 -10.23 -10.10
C GLY A 64 15.46 -9.32 -9.13
N LYS A 65 15.01 -8.06 -8.96
CA LYS A 65 15.68 -7.06 -8.13
C LYS A 65 14.96 -6.83 -6.82
N THR A 66 15.72 -6.74 -5.73
CA THR A 66 15.22 -6.27 -4.44
C THR A 66 15.23 -4.74 -4.42
N PHE A 67 14.12 -4.15 -4.02
CA PHE A 67 13.95 -2.71 -3.86
C PHE A 67 14.08 -2.33 -2.38
N LEU A 68 14.62 -1.13 -2.11
CA LEU A 68 14.73 -0.63 -0.74
C LEU A 68 13.32 -0.41 -0.15
N PRO A 69 13.11 -0.74 1.13
CA PRO A 69 11.81 -0.61 1.79
C PRO A 69 11.41 0.86 2.00
N CYS A 70 10.11 1.09 2.16
CA CYS A 70 9.51 2.40 2.43
C CYS A 70 9.86 3.47 1.37
N LYS A 71 10.10 3.05 0.13
CA LYS A 71 10.44 3.95 -0.99
C LYS A 71 9.37 3.93 -2.07
N LYS A 72 9.21 5.05 -2.76
CA LYS A 72 8.42 5.14 -4.00
C LYS A 72 9.33 4.99 -5.20
N TYR A 73 8.89 4.21 -6.18
CA TYR A 73 9.57 3.98 -7.44
C TYR A 73 8.64 4.32 -8.60
N PHE A 74 9.19 4.85 -9.65
CA PHE A 74 8.51 5.24 -10.87
C PHE A 74 8.87 4.27 -11.99
N VAL A 75 7.88 3.84 -12.75
CA VAL A 75 8.01 2.83 -13.78
C VAL A 75 7.60 3.43 -15.11
N LYS A 76 8.42 3.23 -16.12
CA LYS A 76 8.11 3.54 -17.52
C LYS A 76 8.27 2.28 -18.35
N VAL A 77 7.27 1.96 -19.15
CA VAL A 77 7.32 0.90 -20.14
C VAL A 77 7.11 1.51 -21.52
N VAL A 78 7.95 1.11 -22.45
CA VAL A 78 7.78 1.39 -23.88
C VAL A 78 7.68 0.04 -24.57
N SER A 79 6.61 -0.17 -25.32
CA SER A 79 6.33 -1.39 -26.06
C SER A 79 6.20 -1.08 -27.54
N VAL A 80 6.83 -1.90 -28.37
CA VAL A 80 6.74 -1.82 -29.84
C VAL A 80 6.00 -3.06 -30.33
N THR A 81 5.02 -2.89 -31.18
CA THR A 81 4.25 -3.97 -31.77
C THR A 81 4.82 -4.45 -33.10
N GLU A 82 4.38 -5.60 -33.59
CA GLU A 82 4.85 -6.16 -34.87
C GLU A 82 4.51 -5.26 -36.07
N ASP A 83 3.41 -4.50 -35.98
CA ASP A 83 3.03 -3.49 -36.99
C ASP A 83 3.74 -2.14 -36.81
N GLY A 84 4.74 -2.07 -35.90
CA GLY A 84 5.60 -0.91 -35.70
C GLY A 84 5.01 0.22 -34.85
N LYS A 85 3.82 0.04 -34.25
CA LYS A 85 3.27 1.04 -33.32
C LYS A 85 4.05 1.06 -32.02
N ILE A 86 4.18 2.24 -31.42
CA ILE A 86 4.88 2.44 -30.14
C ILE A 86 3.87 2.89 -29.09
N TYR A 87 3.85 2.18 -27.97
CA TYR A 87 3.03 2.52 -26.80
C TYR A 87 3.92 2.81 -25.61
N GLU A 88 3.72 3.95 -24.98
CA GLU A 88 4.38 4.31 -23.73
C GLU A 88 3.35 4.40 -22.60
N GLY A 89 3.73 3.95 -21.43
CA GLY A 89 2.98 4.12 -20.19
C GLY A 89 3.89 4.37 -19.02
N LYS A 90 3.33 5.03 -18.00
CA LYS A 90 4.00 5.30 -16.72
C LYS A 90 3.08 4.92 -15.57
N THR A 91 3.68 4.45 -14.50
CA THR A 91 3.02 4.17 -13.22
C THR A 91 4.03 4.33 -12.09
N SER A 92 3.61 4.07 -10.86
CA SER A 92 4.50 4.03 -9.71
C SER A 92 4.13 2.87 -8.79
N PHE A 93 5.03 2.52 -7.87
CA PHE A 93 4.72 1.67 -6.74
C PHE A 93 5.52 2.11 -5.52
N SER A 94 5.04 1.73 -4.35
CA SER A 94 5.76 1.95 -3.10
C SER A 94 6.06 0.61 -2.45
N THR A 95 7.23 0.49 -1.86
CA THR A 95 7.59 -0.67 -1.05
C THR A 95 7.09 -0.48 0.38
N GLY A 96 6.62 -1.56 0.98
CA GLY A 96 6.04 -1.58 2.30
C GLY A 96 7.06 -1.48 3.44
N MET A 97 6.56 -1.61 4.68
CA MET A 97 7.32 -1.58 5.92
C MET A 97 7.77 -3.01 6.28
N PRO A 98 9.06 -3.31 6.30
CA PRO A 98 9.54 -4.63 6.70
C PRO A 98 9.22 -4.93 8.16
N LYS A 99 9.01 -6.21 8.48
CA LYS A 99 8.68 -6.66 9.83
C LYS A 99 9.64 -6.12 10.91
N ASN A 100 10.92 -6.10 10.62
CA ASN A 100 11.96 -5.68 11.58
C ASN A 100 12.10 -4.16 11.73
N ASN A 101 11.39 -3.36 10.94
CA ASN A 101 11.44 -1.90 10.98
C ASN A 101 10.28 -1.29 11.80
N TRP A 102 9.39 -2.12 12.35
CA TRP A 102 8.32 -1.65 13.20
C TRP A 102 8.86 -1.31 14.60
N GLU A 103 8.83 -0.02 14.93
CA GLU A 103 9.13 0.50 16.27
C GLU A 103 7.86 0.73 17.10
N ALA A 104 6.72 0.83 16.43
CA ALA A 104 5.43 1.06 17.04
C ALA A 104 4.98 -0.15 17.90
N ARG A 105 4.23 0.15 18.96
CA ARG A 105 3.57 -0.84 19.81
C ARG A 105 2.06 -0.71 19.68
N PHE A 106 1.35 -1.80 19.90
CA PHE A 106 -0.11 -1.75 20.01
C PHE A 106 -0.53 -0.92 21.22
N ILE A 107 -1.51 -0.07 21.00
CA ILE A 107 -2.09 0.80 22.05
C ILE A 107 -3.60 0.54 22.12
N THR A 108 -4.18 0.73 23.27
CA THR A 108 -5.61 0.55 23.54
C THR A 108 -6.10 1.58 24.55
N GLY A 109 -7.40 1.64 24.78
CA GLY A 109 -8.03 2.54 25.77
C GLY A 109 -7.74 2.23 27.25
N GLY A 110 -6.88 1.26 27.52
CA GLY A 110 -6.31 1.01 28.86
C GLY A 110 -7.24 0.35 29.87
N LYS A 111 -8.47 -0.02 29.53
CA LYS A 111 -9.37 -0.76 30.42
C LYS A 111 -9.39 -2.25 30.08
N ALA A 112 -9.11 -3.09 31.07
CA ALA A 112 -9.35 -4.52 30.99
C ALA A 112 -10.85 -4.77 30.79
N ARG A 113 -11.20 -5.67 29.89
CA ARG A 113 -12.56 -5.99 29.53
C ARG A 113 -13.14 -7.14 30.33
N LYS A 114 -14.36 -7.00 30.80
CA LYS A 114 -15.16 -8.11 31.32
C LYS A 114 -15.99 -8.71 30.19
N LYS A 115 -16.37 -9.98 30.32
CA LYS A 115 -17.05 -10.76 29.28
C LYS A 115 -18.35 -10.12 28.75
N ASP A 116 -19.07 -9.40 29.61
CA ASP A 116 -20.39 -8.85 29.30
C ASP A 116 -20.38 -7.33 29.07
N ASP A 117 -19.19 -6.72 28.96
CA ASP A 117 -19.10 -5.27 28.75
C ASP A 117 -19.53 -4.92 27.33
N VAL A 118 -20.50 -3.99 27.21
CA VAL A 118 -20.79 -3.29 25.98
C VAL A 118 -19.65 -2.34 25.68
N LEU A 119 -18.96 -2.55 24.59
CA LEU A 119 -17.81 -1.71 24.25
C LEU A 119 -18.22 -0.51 23.41
N ALA A 120 -17.95 0.65 23.96
CA ALA A 120 -17.85 1.86 23.16
C ALA A 120 -16.59 1.85 22.29
N ALA A 121 -16.65 2.52 21.16
CA ALA A 121 -15.47 2.79 20.35
C ALA A 121 -14.45 3.61 21.17
N VAL A 122 -13.16 3.29 20.98
CA VAL A 122 -12.08 4.01 21.65
C VAL A 122 -11.55 5.07 20.70
N TYR A 123 -11.47 6.31 21.21
CA TYR A 123 -10.89 7.43 20.49
C TYR A 123 -9.48 7.68 21.01
N LEU A 124 -8.50 7.58 20.14
CA LEU A 124 -7.09 7.88 20.42
C LEU A 124 -6.69 9.12 19.63
N ARG A 125 -5.93 10.01 20.27
CA ARG A 125 -5.40 11.21 19.62
C ARG A 125 -3.98 11.48 20.07
N ARG A 126 -3.17 11.99 19.12
CA ARG A 126 -1.85 12.53 19.39
C ARG A 126 -1.56 13.70 18.49
N ASP A 127 -1.01 14.76 19.06
CA ASP A 127 -0.47 15.89 18.32
C ASP A 127 0.99 15.61 17.96
N PHE A 128 1.43 16.11 16.80
CA PHE A 128 2.81 16.00 16.32
C PHE A 128 3.15 17.19 15.44
N SER A 129 4.45 17.50 15.32
CA SER A 129 4.92 18.58 14.48
C SER A 129 5.62 18.02 13.24
N ALA A 130 5.39 18.63 12.08
CA ALA A 130 6.10 18.35 10.84
C ALA A 130 7.03 19.52 10.48
N GLY A 131 8.23 19.17 10.03
CA GLY A 131 9.22 20.16 9.61
C GLY A 131 8.90 20.81 8.27
N LYS A 132 9.67 21.87 7.94
CA LYS A 132 9.65 22.53 6.63
C LYS A 132 10.08 21.57 5.53
N ASN A 133 9.53 21.77 4.33
CA ASN A 133 9.91 21.03 3.12
C ASN A 133 9.63 19.50 3.20
N LEU A 134 8.53 19.12 3.82
CA LEU A 134 8.05 17.74 3.77
C LEU A 134 7.89 17.31 2.30
N ARG A 135 8.61 16.27 1.89
CA ARG A 135 8.53 15.74 0.53
C ARG A 135 7.56 14.59 0.40
N ARG A 136 7.46 13.79 1.44
CA ARG A 136 6.59 12.62 1.48
C ARG A 136 6.35 12.19 2.93
N ALA A 137 5.10 11.84 3.22
CA ALA A 137 4.70 11.19 4.46
C ALA A 137 3.86 9.96 4.16
N VAL A 138 4.14 8.87 4.84
CA VAL A 138 3.39 7.62 4.74
C VAL A 138 2.97 7.19 6.13
N MET A 139 1.68 6.94 6.30
CA MET A 139 1.14 6.32 7.51
C MET A 139 1.13 4.80 7.31
N TYR A 140 1.85 4.07 8.19
CA TYR A 140 1.73 2.63 8.33
C TYR A 140 0.95 2.35 9.61
N ILE A 141 -0.17 1.65 9.51
CA ILE A 141 -1.05 1.38 10.63
C ILE A 141 -1.54 -0.06 10.61
N ALA A 142 -1.51 -0.72 11.76
CA ALA A 142 -2.04 -2.05 11.96
C ALA A 142 -3.05 -2.04 13.11
N GLY A 143 -4.22 -2.62 12.90
CA GLY A 143 -5.26 -2.76 13.89
C GLY A 143 -5.55 -4.24 14.19
N LEU A 144 -5.75 -4.59 15.46
CA LEU A 144 -6.27 -5.89 15.87
C LEU A 144 -7.80 -5.92 15.89
N GLY A 145 -8.43 -4.92 15.31
CA GLY A 145 -9.85 -4.74 15.13
C GLY A 145 -10.07 -3.69 14.06
N PHE A 146 -11.30 -3.23 13.88
CA PHE A 146 -11.59 -2.17 12.93
C PHE A 146 -11.05 -0.85 13.43
N PHE A 147 -10.49 -0.06 12.53
CA PHE A 147 -10.08 1.30 12.85
C PHE A 147 -10.47 2.27 11.74
N GLU A 148 -10.57 3.53 12.11
CA GLU A 148 -10.65 4.64 11.19
C GLU A 148 -9.62 5.70 11.62
N ALA A 149 -8.69 6.01 10.73
CA ALA A 149 -7.65 6.99 11.00
C ALA A 149 -7.99 8.35 10.41
N HIS A 150 -7.59 9.42 11.10
CA HIS A 150 -7.77 10.80 10.68
C HIS A 150 -6.47 11.58 10.86
N ILE A 151 -6.20 12.51 9.96
CA ILE A 151 -5.14 13.51 10.10
C ILE A 151 -5.80 14.89 9.94
N ASN A 152 -5.57 15.77 10.90
CA ASN A 152 -6.11 17.14 10.91
C ASN A 152 -7.64 17.18 10.66
N GLY A 153 -8.37 16.20 11.23
CA GLY A 153 -9.82 16.08 11.09
C GLY A 153 -10.31 15.45 9.78
N LYS A 154 -9.43 15.11 8.86
CA LYS A 154 -9.78 14.44 7.60
C LYS A 154 -9.52 12.95 7.70
N LYS A 155 -10.46 12.12 7.23
CA LYS A 155 -10.31 10.66 7.16
C LYS A 155 -9.15 10.28 6.23
N VAL A 156 -8.35 9.32 6.67
CA VAL A 156 -7.26 8.71 5.88
C VAL A 156 -7.80 7.50 5.14
N GLY A 157 -7.73 7.54 3.82
CA GLY A 157 -8.30 6.50 2.95
C GLY A 157 -9.83 6.53 2.91
N ASP A 158 -10.39 5.63 2.15
CA ASP A 158 -11.83 5.47 1.91
C ASP A 158 -12.36 4.10 2.36
N ASP A 159 -11.53 3.33 3.04
CA ASP A 159 -11.86 1.99 3.50
C ASP A 159 -13.00 1.98 4.53
N PHE A 160 -13.85 0.96 4.44
CA PHE A 160 -14.80 0.57 5.46
C PHE A 160 -14.36 -0.75 6.07
N MET A 161 -14.43 -0.89 7.41
CA MET A 161 -14.05 -2.10 8.13
C MET A 161 -12.64 -2.59 7.73
N SER A 162 -11.66 -1.68 7.84
CA SER A 162 -10.27 -1.96 7.52
C SER A 162 -9.71 -3.08 8.41
N GLU A 163 -8.94 -3.92 7.82
CA GLU A 163 -8.29 -5.15 8.24
C GLU A 163 -9.23 -6.36 8.30
N PRO A 164 -9.08 -7.28 7.35
CA PRO A 164 -9.77 -8.57 7.39
C PRO A 164 -9.24 -9.44 8.53
N TYR A 165 -10.01 -10.45 8.88
CA TYR A 165 -9.60 -11.46 9.85
C TYR A 165 -8.34 -12.21 9.38
N THR A 166 -7.40 -12.40 10.29
CA THR A 166 -6.20 -13.22 10.11
C THR A 166 -5.95 -14.06 11.37
N ALA A 167 -5.08 -15.04 11.29
CA ALA A 167 -4.53 -15.71 12.47
C ALA A 167 -3.57 -14.75 13.16
N TYR A 168 -4.09 -13.91 14.06
CA TYR A 168 -3.37 -12.78 14.68
C TYR A 168 -2.11 -13.19 15.46
N ASP A 169 -2.01 -14.43 15.88
CA ASP A 169 -0.82 -15.03 16.49
C ASP A 169 0.30 -15.29 15.47
N LYS A 170 -0.02 -15.38 14.19
CA LYS A 170 0.91 -15.69 13.11
C LYS A 170 1.12 -14.51 12.18
N ASN A 171 0.04 -13.80 11.85
CA ASN A 171 0.08 -12.77 10.82
C ASN A 171 -0.89 -11.63 11.12
N ILE A 172 -0.37 -10.43 11.19
CA ILE A 172 -1.14 -9.20 11.34
C ILE A 172 -0.92 -8.37 10.08
N LEU A 173 -2.01 -8.04 9.42
CA LEU A 173 -1.96 -7.15 8.26
C LEU A 173 -1.81 -5.70 8.73
N TYR A 174 -1.27 -4.87 7.85
CA TYR A 174 -1.21 -3.43 8.05
C TYR A 174 -1.65 -2.70 6.78
N ARG A 175 -2.01 -1.45 6.94
CA ARG A 175 -2.32 -0.54 5.84
C ARG A 175 -1.21 0.47 5.69
N ALA A 176 -0.98 0.90 4.45
CA ALA A 176 -0.07 1.99 4.12
C ALA A 176 -0.82 3.04 3.30
N PHE A 177 -0.77 4.28 3.76
CA PHE A 177 -1.42 5.42 3.11
C PHE A 177 -0.40 6.51 2.84
N ASP A 178 -0.36 7.04 1.63
CA ASP A 178 0.33 8.28 1.35
C ASP A 178 -0.51 9.44 1.92
N VAL A 179 0.01 10.08 2.93
CA VAL A 179 -0.67 11.16 3.68
C VAL A 179 0.04 12.51 3.49
N THR A 180 0.86 12.62 2.47
CA THR A 180 1.68 13.81 2.23
C THR A 180 0.84 15.09 2.19
N ASP A 181 -0.27 15.06 1.45
CA ASP A 181 -1.15 16.22 1.27
C ASP A 181 -2.07 16.51 2.48
N MET A 182 -2.03 15.66 3.51
CA MET A 182 -2.83 15.81 4.73
C MET A 182 -2.03 16.47 5.86
N ILE A 183 -0.72 16.61 5.70
CA ILE A 183 0.18 17.14 6.72
C ILE A 183 0.60 18.56 6.35
N SER A 184 0.45 19.47 7.30
CA SER A 184 0.91 20.85 7.21
C SER A 184 2.26 21.04 7.90
N GLU A 185 3.01 22.07 7.51
CA GLU A 185 4.16 22.51 8.29
C GLU A 185 3.70 22.96 9.69
N GLY A 186 4.45 22.60 10.72
CA GLY A 186 4.13 22.88 12.11
C GLY A 186 3.21 21.84 12.73
N GLU A 187 2.26 22.30 13.52
CA GLU A 187 1.39 21.44 14.34
C GLU A 187 0.36 20.67 13.52
N ASN A 188 0.25 19.38 13.82
CA ASN A 188 -0.69 18.45 13.22
C ASN A 188 -1.27 17.54 14.30
N ALA A 189 -2.40 16.90 14.01
CA ALA A 189 -3.02 15.91 14.89
C ALA A 189 -3.35 14.64 14.12
N VAL A 190 -3.04 13.50 14.71
CA VAL A 190 -3.53 12.20 14.28
C VAL A 190 -4.59 11.70 15.26
N GLY A 191 -5.72 11.24 14.74
CA GLY A 191 -6.79 10.62 15.50
C GLY A 191 -7.07 9.22 14.97
N VAL A 192 -7.42 8.30 15.85
CA VAL A 192 -7.84 6.94 15.46
C VAL A 192 -9.07 6.57 16.27
N ILE A 193 -10.09 6.11 15.57
CA ILE A 193 -11.28 5.51 16.18
C ILE A 193 -11.10 4.00 16.09
N LEU A 194 -11.11 3.31 17.23
CA LEU A 194 -11.02 1.85 17.28
C LEU A 194 -12.40 1.25 17.51
N GLY A 195 -12.84 0.42 16.58
CA GLY A 195 -14.03 -0.43 16.71
C GLY A 195 -13.66 -1.84 17.15
N ASN A 196 -14.69 -2.61 17.52
CA ASN A 196 -14.52 -4.01 17.87
C ASN A 196 -14.35 -4.84 16.64
N GLY A 197 -13.42 -5.29 16.13
CA GLY A 197 -13.29 -6.24 15.03
C GLY A 197 -13.29 -7.68 15.52
N PHE A 198 -12.84 -8.58 14.70
CA PHE A 198 -12.82 -10.01 15.01
C PHE A 198 -11.89 -10.37 16.17
N TYR A 199 -10.83 -9.60 16.41
CA TYR A 199 -9.93 -9.82 17.55
C TYR A 199 -10.65 -9.69 18.91
N ASN A 200 -11.64 -8.83 18.97
CA ASN A 200 -12.35 -8.47 20.20
C ASN A 200 -13.81 -8.96 20.22
N CYS A 201 -14.12 -9.99 19.48
CA CYS A 201 -15.45 -10.57 19.43
C CYS A 201 -15.61 -11.68 20.46
N PHE A 202 -16.58 -11.54 21.40
CA PHE A 202 -16.81 -12.55 22.45
C PHE A 202 -17.79 -13.65 22.08
N THR A 203 -18.60 -13.45 21.04
CA THR A 203 -19.78 -14.28 20.75
C THR A 203 -19.65 -15.14 19.49
N ILE A 204 -18.47 -15.34 18.97
CA ILE A 204 -18.32 -16.24 17.81
C ILE A 204 -18.15 -17.68 18.31
N GLU A 205 -19.19 -18.25 18.84
CA GLU A 205 -19.28 -19.71 18.99
C GLU A 205 -19.23 -20.42 17.63
N ILE A 206 -19.78 -19.81 16.60
CA ILE A 206 -19.74 -20.30 15.21
C ILE A 206 -18.30 -20.31 14.65
N GLY A 207 -17.48 -19.34 14.98
CA GLY A 207 -16.07 -19.30 14.53
C GLY A 207 -15.17 -20.32 15.23
N ARG A 208 -15.50 -20.76 16.43
CA ARG A 208 -14.75 -21.80 17.16
C ARG A 208 -14.98 -23.20 16.66
N ALA A 209 -16.08 -23.44 15.97
CA ALA A 209 -16.37 -24.74 15.40
C ALA A 209 -15.56 -25.10 14.14
N HIS A 210 -14.81 -24.15 13.62
CA HIS A 210 -14.03 -24.30 12.39
C HIS A 210 -12.52 -24.00 12.54
N VAL A 211 -12.03 -23.94 13.76
CA VAL A 211 -10.60 -23.76 14.05
C VAL A 211 -10.04 -25.02 14.68
#